data_1ca0c88a8212ec1093f1ee2e0bc07c82
#
_entry.id   1ca0c88a8212ec1093f1ee2e0bc07c82
#
_cell.length_a   1.000
_cell.length_b   1.000
_cell.length_c   1.000
_cell.angle_alpha   90.00
_cell.angle_beta   90.00
_cell.angle_gamma   90.00
#
_symmetry.space_group_name_H-M   'P 1'
#
loop_
_entity.id
_entity.type
_entity.pdbx_description
1 polymer ?
#
loop_
_entity_poly.entity_id
_entity_poly.type
_entity_poly.pdbx_seq_one_letter_code
_entity_poly.pdbx_strand_id
1 'polypeptide(L)'
;MQNTILIHAPGRRQGRGALVLAYTALFALLMGIWAAIFALNGQSFIQYGDTLKQHYPFLVYYGRWLRQAARCVLTGAAVPTWDFSIGYGADIITTLSYYGLGDPLDLLAAFVPGRWTEQLLEGLIVLRLYLAGLAFMAFSRRHGNSRFGTLLGALAYVFSAWPIQAGLIEPVFLVPMYCFPLMLLGADDLFEGRSPVLYIAAIALTALSNFLFFYMAAVLLVLYAIAVYSKRYGAKNLRTLPPLLAKFIGFALVGIAISAVTLLPTAQELFGSARFGLTRETAPYPFYRFFELLANMTTGMGYDAYSTYAGVTSAAFLGVLVLFAKPRQNTVLKCAWLGLLALLLVPQAGSVLNGISYVSNRWVWAFTMLEAFILARVCPGITAFEPKEKTIQAKQNDMKA
;
A
#
# COMPACT_ATOMS: atom_id res chain seq x y z
N MET A 1 2.65 24.08 -25.48
CA MET A 1 2.34 24.43 -24.08
C MET A 1 2.60 23.22 -23.21
N GLN A 2 3.65 23.30 -22.41
CA GLN A 2 4.27 22.21 -21.64
C GLN A 2 3.37 21.76 -20.51
N ASN A 3 2.74 20.60 -20.65
CA ASN A 3 2.07 19.91 -19.52
C ASN A 3 3.14 19.17 -18.71
N THR A 4 3.78 19.91 -17.85
CA THR A 4 4.85 19.43 -17.01
C THR A 4 4.23 18.86 -15.73
N ILE A 5 4.15 17.50 -15.62
CA ILE A 5 4.36 16.90 -14.32
C ILE A 5 5.86 17.05 -14.12
N LEU A 6 6.28 18.25 -13.76
CA LEU A 6 7.67 18.55 -13.49
C LEU A 6 8.02 17.86 -12.18
N ILE A 7 8.97 16.97 -12.27
CA ILE A 7 9.91 16.76 -11.20
C ILE A 7 10.56 18.14 -10.99
N HIS A 8 9.96 18.94 -10.13
CA HIS A 8 10.54 20.23 -9.75
C HIS A 8 11.69 19.95 -8.82
N ALA A 9 12.79 20.65 -9.09
CA ALA A 9 13.97 20.74 -8.26
C ALA A 9 13.61 20.88 -6.76
N PRO A 10 14.47 20.43 -5.85
CA PRO A 10 14.20 20.42 -4.43
C PRO A 10 14.01 21.85 -3.91
N GLY A 11 12.76 22.30 -3.91
CA GLY A 11 12.39 23.53 -3.23
C GLY A 11 12.71 23.37 -1.74
N ARG A 12 13.54 24.27 -1.26
CA ARG A 12 13.98 24.57 0.12
C ARG A 12 13.62 23.53 1.17
N ARG A 13 14.63 22.98 1.84
CA ARG A 13 14.54 22.08 3.01
C ARG A 13 13.70 22.65 4.17
N GLN A 14 13.46 23.97 4.18
CA GLN A 14 12.59 24.66 5.15
C GLN A 14 11.14 24.19 4.99
N GLY A 15 10.64 23.46 5.98
CA GLY A 15 9.25 23.05 6.11
C GLY A 15 8.94 21.56 5.95
N ARG A 16 9.92 20.67 5.74
CA ARG A 16 9.67 19.21 5.79
C ARG A 16 9.30 18.77 7.20
N GLY A 17 10.01 19.25 8.22
CA GLY A 17 9.72 18.95 9.62
C GLY A 17 8.32 19.40 10.04
N ALA A 18 7.90 20.61 9.63
CA ALA A 18 6.55 21.09 9.95
C ALA A 18 5.43 20.24 9.34
N LEU A 19 5.62 19.72 8.11
CA LEU A 19 4.65 18.82 7.49
C LEU A 19 4.56 17.47 8.22
N VAL A 20 5.71 16.88 8.58
CA VAL A 20 5.75 15.65 9.35
C VAL A 20 5.14 15.85 10.73
N LEU A 21 5.44 16.96 11.41
CA LEU A 21 4.86 17.29 12.71
C LEU A 21 3.33 17.45 12.63
N ALA A 22 2.83 18.16 11.62
CA ALA A 22 1.39 18.31 11.39
C ALA A 22 0.71 16.95 11.12
N TYR A 23 1.34 16.10 10.30
CA TYR A 23 0.85 14.75 10.06
C TYR A 23 0.83 13.93 11.36
N THR A 24 1.92 13.94 12.13
CA THR A 24 2.02 13.20 13.39
C THR A 24 0.95 13.64 14.38
N ALA A 25 0.73 14.95 14.52
CA ALA A 25 -0.28 15.49 15.43
C ALA A 25 -1.70 15.07 15.02
N LEU A 26 -2.05 15.22 13.74
CA LEU A 26 -3.37 14.85 13.23
C LEU A 26 -3.58 13.32 13.22
N PHE A 27 -2.55 12.54 12.84
CA PHE A 27 -2.59 11.09 12.92
C PHE A 27 -2.82 10.63 14.36
N ALA A 28 -2.05 11.16 15.32
CA ALA A 28 -2.19 10.81 16.73
C ALA A 28 -3.57 11.20 17.29
N LEU A 29 -4.11 12.35 16.90
CA LEU A 29 -5.46 12.78 17.28
C LEU A 29 -6.52 11.81 16.74
N LEU A 30 -6.52 11.54 15.44
CA LEU A 30 -7.51 10.67 14.80
C LEU A 30 -7.39 9.22 15.27
N MET A 31 -6.16 8.72 15.41
CA MET A 31 -5.91 7.38 15.93
C MET A 31 -6.32 7.28 17.42
N GLY A 32 -6.07 8.31 18.21
CA GLY A 32 -6.48 8.39 19.60
C GLY A 32 -8.01 8.38 19.74
N ILE A 33 -8.74 9.13 18.90
CA ILE A 33 -10.21 9.09 18.84
C ILE A 33 -10.68 7.66 18.50
N TRP A 34 -10.07 7.06 17.50
CA TRP A 34 -10.45 5.71 17.07
C TRP A 34 -10.18 4.67 18.16
N ALA A 35 -8.99 4.70 18.77
CA ALA A 35 -8.67 3.83 19.91
C ALA A 35 -9.62 4.04 21.11
N ALA A 36 -10.00 5.29 21.39
CA ALA A 36 -10.95 5.60 22.45
C ALA A 36 -12.34 5.02 22.17
N ILE A 37 -12.81 5.05 20.90
CA ILE A 37 -14.08 4.42 20.52
C ILE A 37 -14.05 2.92 20.79
N PHE A 38 -12.97 2.21 20.42
CA PHE A 38 -12.81 0.79 20.70
C PHE A 38 -12.79 0.53 22.21
N ALA A 39 -11.98 1.28 22.96
CA ALA A 39 -11.86 1.11 24.41
C ALA A 39 -13.18 1.35 25.15
N LEU A 40 -13.95 2.39 24.76
CA LEU A 40 -15.27 2.67 25.35
C LEU A 40 -16.29 1.56 25.09
N ASN A 41 -16.11 0.77 24.04
CA ASN A 41 -16.93 -0.41 23.74
C ASN A 41 -16.33 -1.72 24.31
N GLY A 42 -15.29 -1.66 25.15
CA GLY A 42 -14.62 -2.82 25.69
C GLY A 42 -13.92 -3.69 24.65
N GLN A 43 -13.52 -3.07 23.52
CA GLN A 43 -12.88 -3.74 22.39
C GLN A 43 -11.43 -3.28 22.22
N SER A 44 -10.63 -4.10 21.57
CA SER A 44 -9.28 -3.78 21.10
C SER A 44 -9.23 -3.81 19.57
N PHE A 45 -8.08 -3.45 18.97
CA PHE A 45 -7.87 -3.60 17.53
C PHE A 45 -7.75 -5.06 17.09
N ILE A 46 -7.62 -5.99 18.04
CA ILE A 46 -7.59 -7.43 17.77
C ILE A 46 -9.01 -7.95 17.59
N GLN A 47 -9.42 -8.06 16.34
CA GLN A 47 -10.77 -8.49 15.99
C GLN A 47 -10.91 -10.01 16.10
N TYR A 48 -12.13 -10.45 16.44
CA TYR A 48 -12.49 -11.86 16.36
C TYR A 48 -12.47 -12.31 14.89
N GLY A 49 -11.55 -13.19 14.55
CA GLY A 49 -11.29 -13.63 13.18
C GLY A 49 -9.82 -14.01 13.04
N ASP A 50 -9.23 -13.69 11.91
CA ASP A 50 -7.85 -14.06 11.60
C ASP A 50 -6.83 -13.35 12.49
N THR A 51 -7.12 -12.11 12.91
CA THR A 51 -6.24 -11.40 13.85
C THR A 51 -6.11 -12.16 15.17
N LEU A 52 -7.23 -12.55 15.80
CA LEU A 52 -7.21 -13.28 17.07
C LEU A 52 -6.79 -14.74 16.89
N LYS A 53 -7.23 -15.39 15.80
CA LYS A 53 -7.02 -16.84 15.61
C LYS A 53 -5.69 -17.20 14.98
N GLN A 54 -5.06 -16.29 14.24
CA GLN A 54 -3.84 -16.53 13.46
C GLN A 54 -2.71 -15.57 13.82
N HIS A 55 -2.90 -14.26 13.63
CA HIS A 55 -1.81 -13.28 13.80
C HIS A 55 -1.36 -13.09 15.25
N TYR A 56 -2.29 -13.08 16.20
CA TYR A 56 -1.93 -13.00 17.62
C TYR A 56 -1.16 -14.24 18.11
N PRO A 57 -1.63 -15.49 17.88
CA PRO A 57 -0.87 -16.69 18.21
C PRO A 57 0.47 -16.76 17.47
N PHE A 58 0.50 -16.36 16.20
CA PHE A 58 1.75 -16.25 15.44
C PHE A 58 2.75 -15.35 16.16
N LEU A 59 2.36 -14.14 16.55
CA LEU A 59 3.28 -13.18 17.17
C LEU A 59 3.77 -13.65 18.55
N VAL A 60 2.92 -14.33 19.34
CA VAL A 60 3.30 -14.98 20.60
C VAL A 60 4.33 -16.07 20.35
N TYR A 61 4.09 -16.94 19.38
CA TYR A 61 5.00 -18.01 18.98
C TYR A 61 6.33 -17.43 18.46
N TYR A 62 6.23 -16.48 17.54
CA TYR A 62 7.38 -15.87 16.87
C TYR A 62 8.34 -15.21 17.86
N GLY A 63 7.84 -14.47 18.83
CA GLY A 63 8.67 -13.90 19.88
C GLY A 63 9.42 -14.93 20.71
N ARG A 64 8.82 -16.09 21.01
CA ARG A 64 9.48 -17.22 21.67
C ARG A 64 10.56 -17.84 20.79
N TRP A 65 10.21 -18.12 19.54
CA TRP A 65 11.14 -18.70 18.57
C TRP A 65 12.35 -17.79 18.32
N LEU A 66 12.15 -16.48 18.16
CA LEU A 66 13.25 -15.51 17.97
C LEU A 66 14.24 -15.53 19.15
N ARG A 67 13.74 -15.55 20.38
CA ARG A 67 14.60 -15.65 21.58
C ARG A 67 15.35 -16.97 21.62
N GLN A 68 14.74 -18.06 21.22
CA GLN A 68 15.38 -19.38 21.12
C GLN A 68 16.43 -19.37 20.02
N ALA A 69 16.10 -18.87 18.81
CA ALA A 69 17.02 -18.76 17.69
C ALA A 69 18.27 -17.93 18.06
N ALA A 70 18.07 -16.80 18.74
CA ALA A 70 19.17 -15.97 19.23
C ALA A 70 20.07 -16.73 20.21
N ARG A 71 19.50 -17.51 21.15
CA ARG A 71 20.28 -18.37 22.05
C ARG A 71 21.08 -19.43 21.29
N CYS A 72 20.44 -20.09 20.31
CA CYS A 72 21.11 -21.10 19.49
C CYS A 72 22.32 -20.51 18.74
N VAL A 73 22.14 -19.32 18.12
CA VAL A 73 23.26 -18.63 17.46
C VAL A 73 24.38 -18.29 18.43
N LEU A 74 24.06 -17.77 19.62
CA LEU A 74 25.07 -17.42 20.64
C LEU A 74 25.81 -18.62 21.21
N THR A 75 25.17 -19.79 21.27
CA THR A 75 25.77 -21.04 21.81
C THR A 75 26.34 -21.93 20.71
N GLY A 76 26.25 -21.55 19.45
CA GLY A 76 26.67 -22.40 18.32
C GLY A 76 25.76 -23.61 18.05
N ALA A 77 24.55 -23.62 18.63
CA ALA A 77 23.57 -24.67 18.38
C ALA A 77 22.80 -24.41 17.08
N ALA A 78 22.22 -25.48 16.51
CA ALA A 78 21.35 -25.34 15.32
C ALA A 78 20.06 -24.60 15.68
N VAL A 79 19.68 -23.63 14.85
CA VAL A 79 18.40 -22.92 14.96
C VAL A 79 17.28 -23.90 14.50
N PRO A 80 16.21 -24.12 15.30
CA PRO A 80 15.13 -25.02 14.90
C PRO A 80 14.36 -24.43 13.74
N THR A 81 14.20 -25.21 12.67
CA THR A 81 13.39 -24.87 11.48
C THR A 81 12.11 -25.68 11.40
N TRP A 82 11.94 -26.70 12.26
CA TRP A 82 10.77 -27.57 12.36
C TRP A 82 10.21 -27.52 13.78
N ASP A 83 8.89 -27.48 13.93
CA ASP A 83 8.23 -27.50 15.23
C ASP A 83 6.94 -28.33 15.19
N PHE A 84 6.84 -29.30 16.11
CA PHE A 84 5.66 -30.16 16.26
C PHE A 84 4.46 -29.43 16.89
N SER A 85 4.65 -28.27 17.51
CA SER A 85 3.58 -27.46 18.07
C SER A 85 2.79 -26.67 17.02
N ILE A 86 3.27 -26.60 15.78
CA ILE A 86 2.58 -25.98 14.64
C ILE A 86 1.77 -27.08 13.94
N GLY A 87 0.46 -27.11 14.17
CA GLY A 87 -0.39 -28.18 13.63
C GLY A 87 0.04 -29.57 14.16
N TYR A 88 0.37 -30.45 13.26
CA TYR A 88 0.92 -31.79 13.55
C TYR A 88 2.43 -31.89 13.29
N GLY A 89 3.10 -30.76 13.23
CA GLY A 89 4.50 -30.60 12.85
C GLY A 89 4.63 -29.93 11.50
N ALA A 90 5.37 -28.81 11.46
CA ALA A 90 5.56 -28.06 10.23
C ALA A 90 6.91 -27.35 10.19
N ASP A 91 7.38 -27.06 8.99
CA ASP A 91 8.48 -26.14 8.77
C ASP A 91 8.09 -24.72 9.14
N ILE A 92 8.90 -24.07 9.98
CA ILE A 92 8.59 -22.77 10.56
C ILE A 92 8.63 -21.69 9.48
N ILE A 93 9.61 -21.76 8.57
CA ILE A 93 9.83 -20.70 7.56
C ILE A 93 8.68 -20.69 6.55
N THR A 94 8.36 -21.84 5.97
CA THR A 94 7.31 -21.94 4.95
C THR A 94 5.93 -21.66 5.52
N THR A 95 5.63 -22.18 6.73
CA THR A 95 4.34 -22.00 7.37
C THR A 95 4.08 -20.57 7.81
N LEU A 96 5.12 -19.89 8.35
CA LEU A 96 4.95 -18.57 8.94
C LEU A 96 5.32 -17.41 8.01
N SER A 97 5.83 -17.69 6.82
CA SER A 97 6.20 -16.64 5.84
C SER A 97 5.03 -15.74 5.43
N TYR A 98 3.81 -16.29 5.38
CA TYR A 98 2.60 -15.52 5.09
C TYR A 98 2.27 -14.50 6.18
N TYR A 99 2.58 -14.82 7.44
CA TYR A 99 2.23 -13.99 8.60
C TYR A 99 3.25 -12.88 8.92
N GLY A 100 4.30 -12.75 8.12
CA GLY A 100 5.31 -11.69 8.31
C GLY A 100 6.58 -12.16 9.03
N LEU A 101 6.96 -13.44 8.91
CA LEU A 101 8.19 -13.99 9.50
C LEU A 101 9.43 -13.13 9.24
N GLY A 102 9.55 -12.55 8.04
CA GLY A 102 10.66 -11.66 7.65
C GLY A 102 10.35 -10.17 7.83
N ASP A 103 9.20 -9.78 8.37
CA ASP A 103 8.88 -8.37 8.60
C ASP A 103 9.75 -7.81 9.74
N PRO A 104 10.58 -6.78 9.49
CA PRO A 104 11.42 -6.18 10.51
C PRO A 104 10.64 -5.65 11.73
N LEU A 105 9.39 -5.26 11.55
CA LEU A 105 8.54 -4.77 12.64
C LEU A 105 8.12 -5.92 13.58
N ASP A 106 7.85 -7.10 13.04
CA ASP A 106 7.48 -8.27 13.83
C ASP A 106 8.68 -8.84 14.62
N LEU A 107 9.93 -8.51 14.23
CA LEU A 107 11.12 -8.82 15.04
C LEU A 107 11.08 -8.19 16.43
N LEU A 108 10.30 -7.13 16.64
CA LEU A 108 10.08 -6.52 17.96
C LEU A 108 9.50 -7.51 18.98
N ALA A 109 8.84 -8.57 18.52
CA ALA A 109 8.33 -9.64 19.38
C ALA A 109 9.45 -10.36 20.17
N ALA A 110 10.70 -10.32 19.71
CA ALA A 110 11.84 -10.85 20.44
C ALA A 110 12.06 -10.16 21.80
N PHE A 111 11.76 -8.87 21.86
CA PHE A 111 12.01 -8.01 23.02
C PHE A 111 10.82 -7.86 23.96
N VAL A 112 9.63 -8.32 23.54
CA VAL A 112 8.39 -8.16 24.31
C VAL A 112 8.00 -9.48 24.99
N PRO A 113 7.79 -9.48 26.31
CA PRO A 113 7.28 -10.64 27.01
C PRO A 113 5.88 -11.06 26.49
N GLY A 114 5.61 -12.36 26.43
CA GLY A 114 4.35 -12.90 25.86
C GLY A 114 3.06 -12.30 26.40
N ARG A 115 3.04 -11.87 27.67
CA ARG A 115 1.89 -11.19 28.31
C ARG A 115 1.56 -9.82 27.71
N TRP A 116 2.49 -9.20 26.98
CA TRP A 116 2.35 -7.88 26.33
C TRP A 116 2.20 -7.99 24.81
N THR A 117 1.99 -9.22 24.28
CA THR A 117 1.88 -9.43 22.82
C THR A 117 0.64 -8.75 22.24
N GLU A 118 -0.44 -8.62 23.02
CA GLU A 118 -1.64 -7.88 22.61
C GLU A 118 -1.28 -6.43 22.31
N GLN A 119 -0.66 -5.74 23.28
CA GLN A 119 -0.26 -4.33 23.15
C GLN A 119 0.80 -4.14 22.03
N LEU A 120 1.67 -5.14 21.87
CA LEU A 120 2.62 -5.13 20.75
C LEU A 120 1.88 -5.19 19.41
N LEU A 121 0.93 -6.11 19.23
CA LEU A 121 0.19 -6.26 17.98
C LEU A 121 -0.60 -5.00 17.64
N GLU A 122 -1.29 -4.40 18.60
CA GLU A 122 -1.97 -3.12 18.43
C GLU A 122 -1.00 -1.99 18.06
N GLY A 123 0.13 -1.91 18.77
CA GLY A 123 1.19 -0.95 18.47
C GLY A 123 1.76 -1.12 17.07
N LEU A 124 1.93 -2.37 16.60
CA LEU A 124 2.39 -2.67 15.24
C LEU A 124 1.37 -2.26 14.16
N ILE A 125 0.07 -2.43 14.42
CA ILE A 125 -0.99 -1.94 13.53
C ILE A 125 -0.89 -0.42 13.39
N VAL A 126 -0.83 0.30 14.52
CA VAL A 126 -0.72 1.77 14.53
C VAL A 126 0.58 2.24 13.86
N LEU A 127 1.71 1.57 14.14
CA LEU A 127 3.00 1.90 13.55
C LEU A 127 3.00 1.71 12.03
N ARG A 128 2.45 0.60 11.52
CA ARG A 128 2.34 0.35 10.08
C ARG A 128 1.51 1.42 9.38
N LEU A 129 0.39 1.83 9.97
CA LEU A 129 -0.43 2.93 9.45
C LEU A 129 0.32 4.26 9.45
N TYR A 130 1.04 4.57 10.52
CA TYR A 130 1.86 5.77 10.59
C TYR A 130 2.94 5.81 9.51
N LEU A 131 3.65 4.69 9.32
CA LEU A 131 4.68 4.54 8.28
C LEU A 131 4.08 4.62 6.88
N ALA A 132 2.86 4.09 6.66
CA ALA A 132 2.17 4.19 5.38
C ALA A 132 1.91 5.66 4.98
N GLY A 133 1.47 6.49 5.92
CA GLY A 133 1.28 7.90 5.65
C GLY A 133 2.60 8.66 5.40
N LEU A 134 3.66 8.34 6.14
CA LEU A 134 5.00 8.92 5.88
C LEU A 134 5.52 8.54 4.49
N ALA A 135 5.41 7.27 4.10
CA ALA A 135 5.82 6.79 2.78
C ALA A 135 4.99 7.46 1.67
N PHE A 136 3.67 7.56 1.85
CA PHE A 136 2.80 8.28 0.94
C PHE A 136 3.19 9.76 0.82
N MET A 137 3.45 10.44 1.94
CA MET A 137 3.88 11.85 1.93
C MET A 137 5.19 12.04 1.16
N ALA A 138 6.15 11.14 1.36
CA ALA A 138 7.41 11.17 0.62
C ALA A 138 7.16 11.06 -0.89
N PHE A 139 6.34 10.09 -1.31
CA PHE A 139 5.93 9.89 -2.70
C PHE A 139 5.17 11.10 -3.26
N SER A 140 4.16 11.58 -2.54
CA SER A 140 3.34 12.73 -2.95
C SER A 140 4.17 14.01 -3.12
N ARG A 141 5.07 14.30 -2.18
CA ARG A 141 5.97 15.46 -2.24
C ARG A 141 7.00 15.37 -3.35
N ARG A 142 7.47 14.17 -3.65
CA ARG A 142 8.36 13.90 -4.79
C ARG A 142 7.73 14.32 -6.11
N HIS A 143 6.42 14.11 -6.24
CA HIS A 143 5.63 14.45 -7.42
C HIS A 143 5.13 15.91 -7.42
N GLY A 144 5.62 16.76 -6.53
CA GLY A 144 5.31 18.20 -6.51
C GLY A 144 3.92 18.58 -5.99
N ASN A 145 3.23 17.69 -5.30
CA ASN A 145 1.95 18.03 -4.66
C ASN A 145 2.15 19.05 -3.53
N SER A 146 1.16 19.90 -3.29
CA SER A 146 1.20 20.89 -2.21
C SER A 146 1.35 20.23 -0.83
N ARG A 147 1.82 20.98 0.18
CA ARG A 147 1.93 20.44 1.56
C ARG A 147 0.57 20.07 2.10
N PHE A 148 -0.41 20.94 1.93
CA PHE A 148 -1.78 20.74 2.41
C PHE A 148 -2.44 19.55 1.69
N GLY A 149 -2.36 19.48 0.35
CA GLY A 149 -2.89 18.35 -0.41
C GLY A 149 -2.20 17.03 -0.04
N THR A 150 -0.88 17.05 0.20
CA THR A 150 -0.12 15.86 0.65
C THR A 150 -0.60 15.39 2.04
N LEU A 151 -0.84 16.32 2.96
CA LEU A 151 -1.33 16.00 4.30
C LEU A 151 -2.73 15.38 4.24
N LEU A 152 -3.64 16.00 3.51
CA LEU A 152 -5.00 15.46 3.31
C LEU A 152 -4.97 14.09 2.63
N GLY A 153 -4.16 13.92 1.58
CA GLY A 153 -4.01 12.64 0.91
C GLY A 153 -3.44 11.56 1.83
N ALA A 154 -2.45 11.90 2.66
CA ALA A 154 -1.87 10.93 3.60
C ALA A 154 -2.93 10.44 4.62
N LEU A 155 -3.71 11.36 5.20
CA LEU A 155 -4.79 11.01 6.13
C LEU A 155 -5.90 10.21 5.42
N ALA A 156 -6.30 10.62 4.21
CA ALA A 156 -7.29 9.88 3.42
C ALA A 156 -6.82 8.45 3.09
N TYR A 157 -5.53 8.24 2.86
CA TYR A 157 -4.94 6.93 2.59
C TYR A 157 -4.94 6.02 3.81
N VAL A 158 -4.44 6.52 4.95
CA VAL A 158 -4.27 5.70 6.15
C VAL A 158 -5.59 5.45 6.91
N PHE A 159 -6.61 6.25 6.68
CA PHE A 159 -7.97 6.08 7.21
C PHE A 159 -8.98 5.69 6.11
N SER A 160 -8.52 5.05 5.02
CA SER A 160 -9.39 4.46 4.00
C SER A 160 -10.03 3.15 4.48
N ALA A 161 -10.96 2.60 3.71
CA ALA A 161 -11.63 1.35 4.05
C ALA A 161 -10.67 0.16 4.13
N TRP A 162 -9.62 0.13 3.29
CA TRP A 162 -8.66 -0.97 3.28
C TRP A 162 -8.02 -1.23 4.66
N PRO A 163 -7.32 -0.28 5.30
CA PRO A 163 -6.72 -0.54 6.61
C PRO A 163 -7.75 -0.79 7.71
N ILE A 164 -8.94 -0.17 7.62
CA ILE A 164 -9.98 -0.31 8.65
C ILE A 164 -10.66 -1.68 8.55
N GLN A 165 -10.97 -2.15 7.35
CA GLN A 165 -11.68 -3.42 7.16
C GLN A 165 -10.71 -4.60 7.01
N ALA A 166 -9.76 -4.53 6.06
CA ALA A 166 -8.84 -5.62 5.81
C ALA A 166 -7.66 -5.64 6.79
N GLY A 167 -7.09 -4.47 7.11
CA GLY A 167 -5.90 -4.38 7.94
C GLY A 167 -6.10 -4.70 9.43
N LEU A 168 -7.32 -4.55 9.96
CA LEU A 168 -7.62 -4.99 11.32
C LEU A 168 -7.93 -6.49 11.40
N ILE A 169 -8.49 -7.08 10.33
CA ILE A 169 -8.74 -8.52 10.25
C ILE A 169 -7.43 -9.27 10.01
N GLU A 170 -6.57 -8.72 9.16
CA GLU A 170 -5.30 -9.29 8.74
C GLU A 170 -4.19 -8.23 8.83
N PRO A 171 -3.52 -8.04 9.97
CA PRO A 171 -2.53 -6.97 10.16
C PRO A 171 -1.39 -6.95 9.13
N VAL A 172 -1.05 -8.09 8.54
CA VAL A 172 -0.06 -8.20 7.45
C VAL A 172 -0.52 -7.48 6.18
N PHE A 173 -1.82 -7.23 6.00
CA PHE A 173 -2.38 -6.48 4.87
C PHE A 173 -2.01 -4.99 4.90
N LEU A 174 -1.47 -4.50 6.01
CA LEU A 174 -0.94 -3.14 6.11
C LEU A 174 0.47 -3.01 5.52
N VAL A 175 1.20 -4.12 5.33
CA VAL A 175 2.57 -4.12 4.78
C VAL A 175 2.67 -3.40 3.44
N PRO A 176 1.85 -3.69 2.43
CA PRO A 176 1.97 -3.04 1.13
C PRO A 176 1.70 -1.54 1.18
N MET A 177 0.97 -1.04 2.18
CA MET A 177 0.65 0.37 2.29
C MET A 177 1.87 1.26 2.53
N TYR A 178 2.91 0.79 3.22
CA TYR A 178 4.15 1.56 3.37
C TYR A 178 5.25 1.10 2.42
N CYS A 179 5.28 -0.16 2.04
CA CYS A 179 6.28 -0.69 1.12
C CYS A 179 6.10 -0.18 -0.32
N PHE A 180 4.88 -0.18 -0.84
CA PHE A 180 4.63 0.17 -2.23
C PHE A 180 4.96 1.62 -2.59
N PRO A 181 4.59 2.65 -1.81
CA PRO A 181 5.06 4.00 -2.06
C PRO A 181 6.59 4.11 -2.08
N LEU A 182 7.30 3.33 -1.26
CA LEU A 182 8.77 3.28 -1.27
C LEU A 182 9.30 2.58 -2.53
N MET A 183 8.64 1.51 -3.00
CA MET A 183 8.98 0.86 -4.28
C MET A 183 8.82 1.83 -5.45
N LEU A 184 7.73 2.61 -5.49
CA LEU A 184 7.51 3.62 -6.52
C LEU A 184 8.56 4.73 -6.48
N LEU A 185 8.93 5.21 -5.29
CA LEU A 185 10.02 6.19 -5.11
C LEU A 185 11.36 5.64 -5.60
N GLY A 186 11.67 4.38 -5.28
CA GLY A 186 12.86 3.69 -5.75
C GLY A 186 12.88 3.56 -7.28
N ALA A 187 11.72 3.25 -7.88
CA ALA A 187 11.56 3.21 -9.33
C ALA A 187 11.80 4.59 -9.98
N ASP A 188 11.27 5.65 -9.37
CA ASP A 188 11.54 7.03 -9.83
C ASP A 188 13.03 7.36 -9.78
N ASP A 189 13.73 6.92 -8.73
CA ASP A 189 15.18 7.13 -8.62
C ASP A 189 15.93 6.39 -9.75
N LEU A 190 15.50 5.19 -10.14
CA LEU A 190 16.08 4.48 -11.29
C LEU A 190 15.82 5.20 -12.61
N PHE A 191 14.61 5.69 -12.83
CA PHE A 191 14.26 6.49 -14.02
C PHE A 191 15.07 7.78 -14.12
N GLU A 192 15.47 8.36 -12.99
CA GLU A 192 16.24 9.58 -12.91
C GLU A 192 17.76 9.33 -12.86
N GLY A 193 18.21 8.09 -12.91
CA GLY A 193 19.62 7.72 -12.83
C GLY A 193 20.25 7.95 -11.46
N ARG A 194 19.43 7.96 -10.40
CA ARG A 194 19.88 8.08 -9.01
C ARG A 194 20.28 6.73 -8.42
N SER A 195 20.59 6.73 -7.13
CA SER A 195 20.98 5.55 -6.37
C SER A 195 19.89 4.47 -6.39
N PRO A 196 20.22 3.19 -6.68
CA PRO A 196 19.27 2.09 -6.68
C PRO A 196 18.93 1.57 -5.27
N VAL A 197 19.58 2.09 -4.23
CA VAL A 197 19.48 1.55 -2.85
C VAL A 197 18.05 1.51 -2.35
N LEU A 198 17.28 2.59 -2.56
CA LEU A 198 15.88 2.62 -2.12
C LEU A 198 15.03 1.57 -2.85
N TYR A 199 15.26 1.38 -4.16
CA TYR A 199 14.56 0.37 -4.95
C TYR A 199 14.86 -1.05 -4.45
N ILE A 200 16.15 -1.38 -4.28
CA ILE A 200 16.60 -2.67 -3.76
C ILE A 200 16.02 -2.92 -2.36
N ALA A 201 16.14 -1.93 -1.47
CA ALA A 201 15.66 -2.05 -0.09
C ALA A 201 14.14 -2.21 -0.01
N ALA A 202 13.36 -1.48 -0.83
CA ALA A 202 11.91 -1.58 -0.85
C ALA A 202 11.44 -2.93 -1.43
N ILE A 203 12.10 -3.44 -2.47
CA ILE A 203 11.87 -4.79 -3.01
C ILE A 203 12.14 -5.84 -1.92
N ALA A 204 13.33 -5.78 -1.30
CA ALA A 204 13.72 -6.73 -0.25
C ALA A 204 12.76 -6.69 0.94
N LEU A 205 12.43 -5.49 1.43
CA LEU A 205 11.51 -5.31 2.55
C LEU A 205 10.14 -5.92 2.24
N THR A 206 9.58 -5.63 1.07
CA THR A 206 8.26 -6.13 0.69
C THR A 206 8.26 -7.66 0.58
N ALA A 207 9.29 -8.22 -0.06
CA ALA A 207 9.44 -9.65 -0.29
C ALA A 207 9.68 -10.44 1.00
N LEU A 208 10.48 -9.88 1.94
CA LEU A 208 10.70 -10.46 3.27
C LEU A 208 9.43 -10.42 4.11
N SER A 209 8.68 -9.32 4.06
CA SER A 209 7.52 -9.12 4.91
C SER A 209 6.33 -9.98 4.49
N ASN A 210 6.06 -10.09 3.17
CA ASN A 210 4.99 -10.95 2.67
C ASN A 210 5.13 -11.22 1.17
N PHE A 211 5.26 -12.48 0.79
CA PHE A 211 5.45 -12.91 -0.60
C PHE A 211 4.24 -12.59 -1.50
N LEU A 212 3.01 -12.70 -0.98
CA LEU A 212 1.79 -12.45 -1.76
C LEU A 212 1.65 -10.97 -2.11
N PHE A 213 1.84 -10.10 -1.13
CA PHE A 213 1.81 -8.65 -1.38
C PHE A 213 3.02 -8.18 -2.19
N PHE A 214 4.16 -8.84 -2.07
CA PHE A 214 5.29 -8.59 -2.97
C PHE A 214 4.92 -8.89 -4.43
N TYR A 215 4.28 -10.02 -4.70
CA TYR A 215 3.80 -10.37 -6.04
C TYR A 215 2.84 -9.31 -6.60
N MET A 216 1.80 -8.93 -5.82
CA MET A 216 0.85 -7.89 -6.21
C MET A 216 1.53 -6.56 -6.48
N ALA A 217 2.41 -6.14 -5.57
CA ALA A 217 3.17 -4.88 -5.69
C ALA A 217 4.10 -4.89 -6.92
N ALA A 218 4.73 -6.02 -7.24
CA ALA A 218 5.58 -6.16 -8.42
C ALA A 218 4.79 -5.99 -9.72
N VAL A 219 3.60 -6.61 -9.84
CA VAL A 219 2.72 -6.42 -11.01
C VAL A 219 2.30 -4.96 -11.15
N LEU A 220 1.87 -4.34 -10.06
CA LEU A 220 1.45 -2.93 -10.06
C LEU A 220 2.64 -1.97 -10.33
N LEU A 221 3.83 -2.31 -9.86
CA LEU A 221 5.06 -1.58 -10.16
C LEU A 221 5.39 -1.61 -11.67
N VAL A 222 5.17 -2.74 -12.33
CA VAL A 222 5.33 -2.84 -13.80
C VAL A 222 4.35 -1.90 -14.51
N LEU A 223 3.08 -1.87 -14.10
CA LEU A 223 2.09 -0.95 -14.66
C LEU A 223 2.49 0.53 -14.44
N TYR A 224 2.99 0.86 -13.25
CA TYR A 224 3.53 2.18 -12.95
C TYR A 224 4.73 2.51 -13.84
N ALA A 225 5.69 1.60 -13.98
CA ALA A 225 6.88 1.79 -14.81
C ALA A 225 6.52 2.03 -16.27
N ILE A 226 5.53 1.30 -16.82
CA ILE A 226 5.00 1.51 -18.17
C ILE A 226 4.43 2.93 -18.31
N ALA A 227 3.62 3.38 -17.35
CA ALA A 227 3.02 4.71 -17.38
C ALA A 227 4.08 5.82 -17.32
N VAL A 228 5.08 5.69 -16.45
CA VAL A 228 6.20 6.64 -16.34
C VAL A 228 7.06 6.63 -17.59
N TYR A 229 7.40 5.44 -18.11
CA TYR A 229 8.19 5.29 -19.34
C TYR A 229 7.50 5.95 -20.54
N SER A 230 6.23 5.61 -20.77
CA SER A 230 5.44 6.14 -21.88
C SER A 230 5.38 7.66 -21.86
N LYS A 231 5.29 8.24 -20.66
CA LYS A 231 5.26 9.68 -20.48
C LYS A 231 6.63 10.34 -20.69
N ARG A 232 7.72 9.71 -20.20
CA ARG A 232 9.06 10.30 -20.18
C ARG A 232 9.77 10.19 -21.53
N TYR A 233 9.66 9.01 -22.15
CA TYR A 233 10.39 8.68 -23.37
C TYR A 233 9.51 8.64 -24.62
N GLY A 234 8.17 8.61 -24.43
CA GLY A 234 7.20 8.37 -25.50
C GLY A 234 7.11 6.90 -25.87
N ALA A 235 5.89 6.44 -26.20
CA ALA A 235 5.63 5.03 -26.51
C ALA A 235 6.40 4.47 -27.73
N LYS A 236 6.93 5.36 -28.60
CA LYS A 236 7.63 4.97 -29.82
C LYS A 236 9.15 4.85 -29.65
N ASN A 237 9.73 5.34 -28.55
CA ASN A 237 11.19 5.33 -28.34
C ASN A 237 11.64 4.05 -27.65
N LEU A 238 11.60 2.93 -28.36
CA LEU A 238 11.97 1.61 -27.81
C LEU A 238 13.48 1.41 -27.59
N ARG A 239 14.34 2.30 -28.08
CA ARG A 239 15.82 2.15 -27.94
C ARG A 239 16.30 2.27 -26.50
N THR A 240 15.60 3.05 -25.67
CA THR A 240 15.97 3.25 -24.26
C THR A 240 15.41 2.15 -23.34
N LEU A 241 14.52 1.30 -23.86
CA LEU A 241 13.83 0.27 -23.07
C LEU A 241 14.78 -0.84 -22.59
N PRO A 242 15.63 -1.49 -23.45
CA PRO A 242 16.45 -2.61 -23.02
C PRO A 242 17.42 -2.27 -21.87
N PRO A 243 18.23 -1.18 -21.92
CA PRO A 243 19.14 -0.86 -20.83
C PRO A 243 18.40 -0.46 -19.54
N LEU A 244 17.21 0.12 -19.67
CA LEU A 244 16.39 0.47 -18.52
C LEU A 244 15.81 -0.80 -17.87
N LEU A 245 15.25 -1.72 -18.66
CA LEU A 245 14.76 -3.02 -18.17
C LEU A 245 15.88 -3.81 -17.48
N ALA A 246 17.08 -3.86 -18.06
CA ALA A 246 18.23 -4.51 -17.45
C ALA A 246 18.54 -3.95 -16.06
N LYS A 247 18.46 -2.61 -15.87
CA LYS A 247 18.62 -1.97 -14.56
C LYS A 247 17.51 -2.35 -13.59
N PHE A 248 16.24 -2.24 -14.00
CA PHE A 248 15.10 -2.59 -13.16
C PHE A 248 15.15 -4.05 -12.72
N ILE A 249 15.37 -4.97 -13.66
CA ILE A 249 15.44 -6.40 -13.39
C ILE A 249 16.67 -6.71 -12.53
N GLY A 250 17.85 -6.18 -12.89
CA GLY A 250 19.08 -6.46 -12.16
C GLY A 250 19.01 -6.02 -10.70
N PHE A 251 18.51 -4.83 -10.42
CA PHE A 251 18.35 -4.34 -9.04
C PHE A 251 17.19 -5.02 -8.30
N ALA A 252 16.12 -5.41 -9.00
CA ALA A 252 15.06 -6.22 -8.40
C ALA A 252 15.59 -7.59 -7.97
N LEU A 253 16.41 -8.26 -8.80
CA LEU A 253 17.03 -9.53 -8.47
C LEU A 253 17.94 -9.43 -7.24
N VAL A 254 18.65 -8.32 -7.04
CA VAL A 254 19.43 -8.09 -5.80
C VAL A 254 18.50 -8.03 -4.59
N GLY A 255 17.38 -7.29 -4.67
CA GLY A 255 16.39 -7.24 -3.59
C GLY A 255 15.75 -8.60 -3.29
N ILE A 256 15.42 -9.37 -4.34
CA ILE A 256 14.89 -10.73 -4.23
C ILE A 256 15.92 -11.67 -3.61
N ALA A 257 17.20 -11.56 -4.01
CA ALA A 257 18.28 -12.39 -3.46
C ALA A 257 18.48 -12.15 -1.95
N ILE A 258 18.35 -10.90 -1.48
CA ILE A 258 18.35 -10.58 -0.03
C ILE A 258 17.21 -11.29 0.69
N SER A 259 16.07 -11.46 0.03
CA SER A 259 14.86 -12.09 0.58
C SER A 259 14.80 -13.61 0.35
N ALA A 260 15.81 -14.21 -0.28
CA ALA A 260 15.79 -15.61 -0.67
C ALA A 260 15.63 -16.57 0.53
N VAL A 261 16.06 -16.16 1.71
CA VAL A 261 15.94 -16.95 2.96
C VAL A 261 14.49 -17.31 3.29
N THR A 262 13.54 -16.45 2.96
CA THR A 262 12.09 -16.71 3.14
C THR A 262 11.41 -17.07 1.83
N LEU A 263 11.77 -16.39 0.73
CA LEU A 263 11.09 -16.57 -0.56
C LEU A 263 11.38 -17.93 -1.21
N LEU A 264 12.62 -18.46 -1.12
CA LEU A 264 12.96 -19.69 -1.82
C LEU A 264 12.23 -20.90 -1.23
N PRO A 265 12.25 -21.15 0.11
CA PRO A 265 11.47 -22.23 0.70
C PRO A 265 9.96 -22.07 0.43
N THR A 266 9.44 -20.84 0.55
CA THR A 266 8.02 -20.56 0.30
C THR A 266 7.63 -20.82 -1.16
N ALA A 267 8.48 -20.47 -2.13
CA ALA A 267 8.24 -20.76 -3.54
C ALA A 267 8.24 -22.27 -3.81
N GLN A 268 9.18 -23.03 -3.23
CA GLN A 268 9.22 -24.48 -3.36
C GLN A 268 7.93 -25.14 -2.83
N GLU A 269 7.45 -24.70 -1.66
CA GLU A 269 6.20 -25.18 -1.08
C GLU A 269 4.98 -24.83 -1.94
N LEU A 270 4.91 -23.59 -2.44
CA LEU A 270 3.81 -23.14 -3.32
C LEU A 270 3.74 -23.97 -4.60
N PHE A 271 4.86 -24.21 -5.26
CA PHE A 271 4.91 -25.02 -6.50
C PHE A 271 4.58 -26.49 -6.24
N GLY A 272 4.87 -27.05 -5.06
CA GLY A 272 4.49 -28.39 -4.63
C GLY A 272 3.04 -28.49 -4.13
N SER A 273 2.38 -27.38 -3.88
CA SER A 273 1.04 -27.33 -3.29
C SER A 273 -0.04 -27.70 -4.30
N ALA A 274 -1.03 -28.48 -3.86
CA ALA A 274 -2.23 -28.80 -4.64
C ALA A 274 -3.08 -27.56 -5.01
N ARG A 275 -2.84 -26.40 -4.39
CA ARG A 275 -3.49 -25.13 -4.74
C ARG A 275 -2.91 -24.51 -6.01
N PHE A 276 -1.67 -24.84 -6.35
CA PHE A 276 -1.01 -24.36 -7.56
C PHE A 276 -1.48 -25.24 -8.74
N GLY A 277 -2.18 -24.66 -9.69
CA GLY A 277 -2.72 -25.38 -10.85
C GLY A 277 -4.21 -25.77 -10.76
N LEU A 278 -4.89 -25.47 -9.65
CA LEU A 278 -6.34 -25.53 -9.64
C LEU A 278 -6.89 -24.37 -10.50
N THR A 279 -7.22 -24.66 -11.76
CA THR A 279 -8.04 -23.76 -12.58
C THR A 279 -9.42 -23.66 -11.97
N ARG A 280 -9.65 -22.60 -11.21
CA ARG A 280 -11.01 -22.25 -10.77
C ARG A 280 -11.66 -21.46 -11.90
N GLU A 281 -12.78 -21.97 -12.42
CA GLU A 281 -13.61 -21.20 -13.33
C GLU A 281 -13.97 -19.87 -12.67
N THR A 282 -13.58 -18.78 -13.30
CA THR A 282 -13.93 -17.43 -12.83
C THR A 282 -15.21 -17.02 -13.57
N ALA A 283 -16.36 -17.19 -12.91
CA ALA A 283 -17.61 -16.67 -13.41
C ALA A 283 -17.58 -15.13 -13.48
N PRO A 284 -18.27 -14.52 -14.46
CA PRO A 284 -18.48 -13.07 -14.46
C PRO A 284 -19.13 -12.61 -13.14
N TYR A 285 -18.83 -11.38 -12.73
CA TYR A 285 -19.54 -10.81 -11.59
C TYR A 285 -21.03 -10.69 -11.88
N PRO A 286 -21.91 -11.04 -10.93
CA PRO A 286 -23.33 -10.77 -11.07
C PRO A 286 -23.58 -9.26 -11.17
N PHE A 287 -24.64 -8.88 -11.90
CA PHE A 287 -24.89 -7.46 -12.24
C PHE A 287 -24.98 -6.53 -11.03
N TYR A 288 -25.56 -6.98 -9.92
CA TYR A 288 -25.65 -6.19 -8.68
C TYR A 288 -24.28 -5.82 -8.10
N ARG A 289 -23.23 -6.57 -8.43
CA ARG A 289 -21.86 -6.32 -7.97
C ARG A 289 -21.31 -4.96 -8.40
N PHE A 290 -21.74 -4.45 -9.53
CA PHE A 290 -21.33 -3.12 -10.00
C PHE A 290 -21.87 -2.00 -9.11
N PHE A 291 -23.08 -2.17 -8.56
CA PHE A 291 -23.65 -1.22 -7.60
C PHE A 291 -22.95 -1.33 -6.23
N GLU A 292 -22.63 -2.55 -5.79
CA GLU A 292 -21.84 -2.76 -4.57
C GLU A 292 -20.46 -2.13 -4.69
N LEU A 293 -19.79 -2.24 -5.84
CA LEU A 293 -18.51 -1.62 -6.07
C LEU A 293 -18.60 -0.09 -5.92
N LEU A 294 -19.62 0.53 -6.50
CA LEU A 294 -19.83 1.97 -6.36
C LEU A 294 -20.09 2.37 -4.89
N ALA A 295 -20.90 1.60 -4.17
CA ALA A 295 -21.11 1.80 -2.75
C ALA A 295 -19.79 1.65 -1.96
N ASN A 296 -19.00 0.61 -2.25
CA ASN A 296 -17.71 0.37 -1.60
C ASN A 296 -16.68 1.47 -1.83
N MET A 297 -16.78 2.24 -2.93
CA MET A 297 -15.92 3.40 -3.18
C MET A 297 -16.29 4.62 -2.35
N THR A 298 -17.54 4.70 -1.88
CA THR A 298 -18.06 5.87 -1.16
C THR A 298 -18.24 5.64 0.33
N THR A 299 -18.27 4.38 0.77
CA THR A 299 -18.47 3.99 2.17
C THR A 299 -17.32 3.10 2.64
N GLY A 300 -16.98 3.19 3.93
CA GLY A 300 -16.04 2.27 4.56
C GLY A 300 -16.64 0.89 4.90
N MET A 301 -17.96 0.74 4.75
CA MET A 301 -18.74 -0.44 5.13
C MET A 301 -19.13 -1.22 3.87
N GLY A 302 -18.16 -1.61 3.07
CA GLY A 302 -18.43 -2.39 1.88
C GLY A 302 -18.80 -3.84 2.18
N TYR A 303 -19.75 -4.38 1.45
CA TYR A 303 -20.02 -5.82 1.42
C TYR A 303 -18.75 -6.54 0.95
N ASP A 304 -18.24 -7.46 1.77
CA ASP A 304 -16.96 -8.14 1.53
C ASP A 304 -17.06 -9.29 0.54
N ALA A 305 -17.63 -9.10 -0.62
CA ALA A 305 -17.36 -10.09 -1.64
C ALA A 305 -16.01 -9.74 -2.29
N TYR A 306 -15.07 -10.66 -2.26
CA TYR A 306 -13.76 -10.57 -2.92
C TYR A 306 -12.80 -9.53 -2.34
N SER A 307 -12.90 -9.15 -1.07
CA SER A 307 -12.00 -8.19 -0.38
C SER A 307 -11.91 -6.82 -1.09
N THR A 308 -13.03 -6.30 -1.58
CA THR A 308 -13.06 -5.05 -2.36
C THR A 308 -13.32 -3.84 -1.46
N TYR A 309 -12.40 -3.55 -0.55
CA TYR A 309 -12.46 -2.40 0.38
C TYR A 309 -11.88 -1.14 -0.26
N ALA A 310 -12.56 -0.62 -1.30
CA ALA A 310 -12.09 0.50 -2.11
C ALA A 310 -12.48 1.88 -1.54
N GLY A 311 -13.22 1.94 -0.43
CA GLY A 311 -13.72 3.19 0.13
C GLY A 311 -12.61 4.13 0.57
N VAL A 312 -12.72 5.37 0.13
CA VAL A 312 -11.88 6.48 0.58
C VAL A 312 -12.78 7.57 1.18
N THR A 313 -12.16 8.59 1.79
CA THR A 313 -12.94 9.74 2.29
C THR A 313 -13.73 10.38 1.14
N SER A 314 -14.91 10.93 1.45
CA SER A 314 -15.73 11.67 0.46
C SER A 314 -14.93 12.77 -0.25
N ALA A 315 -13.96 13.37 0.44
CA ALA A 315 -13.06 14.36 -0.14
C ALA A 315 -12.16 13.76 -1.24
N ALA A 316 -11.69 12.52 -1.09
CA ALA A 316 -10.89 11.85 -2.12
C ALA A 316 -11.74 11.48 -3.33
N PHE A 317 -12.96 11.00 -3.11
CA PHE A 317 -13.91 10.75 -4.19
C PHE A 317 -14.28 12.03 -4.96
N LEU A 318 -14.55 13.15 -4.26
CA LEU A 318 -14.71 14.46 -4.89
C LEU A 318 -13.47 14.87 -5.68
N GLY A 319 -12.27 14.55 -5.19
CA GLY A 319 -11.02 14.75 -5.91
C GLY A 319 -11.00 14.05 -7.27
N VAL A 320 -11.53 12.84 -7.37
CA VAL A 320 -11.68 12.11 -8.64
C VAL A 320 -12.65 12.86 -9.56
N LEU A 321 -13.79 13.31 -9.07
CA LEU A 321 -14.74 14.09 -9.88
C LEU A 321 -14.09 15.38 -10.43
N VAL A 322 -13.34 16.12 -9.60
CA VAL A 322 -12.59 17.32 -10.01
C VAL A 322 -11.51 16.98 -11.05
N LEU A 323 -10.84 15.82 -10.90
CA LEU A 323 -9.86 15.35 -11.89
C LEU A 323 -10.50 15.23 -13.28
N PHE A 324 -11.68 14.62 -13.36
CA PHE A 324 -12.39 14.41 -14.63
C PHE A 324 -13.06 15.69 -15.16
N ALA A 325 -13.44 16.64 -14.32
CA ALA A 325 -14.00 17.93 -14.73
C ALA A 325 -13.02 18.78 -15.57
N LYS A 326 -11.70 18.48 -15.55
CA LYS A 326 -10.68 19.18 -16.34
C LYS A 326 -10.13 18.26 -17.45
N PRO A 327 -10.77 18.17 -18.65
CA PRO A 327 -10.55 17.07 -19.61
C PRO A 327 -9.09 17.00 -20.15
N ARG A 328 -8.39 18.13 -20.28
CA ARG A 328 -7.03 18.19 -20.86
C ARG A 328 -5.89 18.13 -19.83
N GLN A 329 -6.21 18.00 -18.52
CA GLN A 329 -5.22 17.98 -17.45
C GLN A 329 -5.10 16.58 -16.84
N ASN A 330 -3.90 16.24 -16.39
CA ASN A 330 -3.63 15.01 -15.63
C ASN A 330 -4.08 13.71 -16.33
N THR A 331 -3.95 13.62 -17.67
CA THR A 331 -4.41 12.48 -18.47
C THR A 331 -3.88 11.14 -17.95
N VAL A 332 -2.60 11.08 -17.54
CA VAL A 332 -1.99 9.85 -17.01
C VAL A 332 -2.70 9.38 -15.74
N LEU A 333 -3.09 10.30 -14.83
CA LEU A 333 -3.84 9.93 -13.62
C LEU A 333 -5.24 9.42 -13.95
N LYS A 334 -5.89 10.01 -14.95
CA LYS A 334 -7.20 9.53 -15.44
C LYS A 334 -7.10 8.14 -16.01
N CYS A 335 -6.10 7.90 -16.88
CA CYS A 335 -5.86 6.57 -17.45
C CYS A 335 -5.51 5.56 -16.37
N ALA A 336 -4.69 5.93 -15.37
CA ALA A 336 -4.35 5.06 -14.25
C ALA A 336 -5.59 4.70 -13.41
N TRP A 337 -6.43 5.70 -13.08
CA TRP A 337 -7.65 5.47 -12.32
C TRP A 337 -8.65 4.58 -13.09
N LEU A 338 -8.89 4.88 -14.36
CA LEU A 338 -9.76 4.07 -15.22
C LEU A 338 -9.19 2.65 -15.42
N GLY A 339 -7.88 2.52 -15.56
CA GLY A 339 -7.21 1.22 -15.70
C GLY A 339 -7.36 0.36 -14.45
N LEU A 340 -7.13 0.92 -13.26
CA LEU A 340 -7.32 0.18 -12.01
C LEU A 340 -8.81 -0.10 -11.75
N LEU A 341 -9.72 0.83 -12.10
CA LEU A 341 -11.16 0.57 -12.05
C LEU A 341 -11.55 -0.59 -12.97
N ALA A 342 -11.02 -0.62 -14.19
CA ALA A 342 -11.27 -1.73 -15.12
C ALA A 342 -10.78 -3.08 -14.55
N LEU A 343 -9.64 -3.11 -13.86
CA LEU A 343 -9.18 -4.31 -13.17
C LEU A 343 -10.13 -4.75 -12.03
N LEU A 344 -10.78 -3.81 -11.34
CA LEU A 344 -11.79 -4.14 -10.31
C LEU A 344 -13.08 -4.70 -10.92
N LEU A 345 -13.40 -4.34 -12.16
CA LEU A 345 -14.61 -4.80 -12.85
C LEU A 345 -14.46 -6.21 -13.45
N VAL A 346 -13.22 -6.73 -13.53
CA VAL A 346 -12.91 -8.00 -14.18
C VAL A 346 -12.46 -9.03 -13.15
N PRO A 347 -13.22 -10.09 -12.86
CA PRO A 347 -12.88 -11.08 -11.83
C PRO A 347 -11.56 -11.82 -12.14
N GLN A 348 -11.23 -12.03 -13.41
CA GLN A 348 -9.96 -12.63 -13.82
C GLN A 348 -8.75 -11.80 -13.34
N ALA A 349 -8.86 -10.47 -13.34
CA ALA A 349 -7.80 -9.61 -12.81
C ALA A 349 -7.60 -9.82 -11.30
N GLY A 350 -8.69 -9.98 -10.54
CA GLY A 350 -8.63 -10.33 -9.12
C GLY A 350 -7.98 -11.69 -8.87
N SER A 351 -8.22 -12.68 -9.75
CA SER A 351 -7.56 -13.98 -9.68
C SER A 351 -6.06 -13.86 -9.98
N VAL A 352 -5.71 -13.21 -11.10
CA VAL A 352 -4.30 -13.03 -11.51
C VAL A 352 -3.52 -12.28 -10.43
N LEU A 353 -4.04 -11.17 -9.93
CA LEU A 353 -3.37 -10.40 -8.88
C LEU A 353 -3.31 -11.13 -7.53
N ASN A 354 -4.18 -12.12 -7.29
CA ASN A 354 -4.12 -13.00 -6.12
C ASN A 354 -3.29 -14.29 -6.36
N GLY A 355 -2.25 -14.20 -7.19
CA GLY A 355 -1.35 -15.34 -7.44
C GLY A 355 -1.98 -16.47 -8.28
N ILE A 356 -2.84 -16.11 -9.24
CA ILE A 356 -3.58 -17.06 -10.12
C ILE A 356 -4.42 -18.04 -9.29
N SER A 357 -4.97 -17.56 -8.17
CA SER A 357 -5.81 -18.31 -7.25
C SER A 357 -7.28 -17.87 -7.39
N TYR A 358 -8.07 -18.02 -6.33
CA TYR A 358 -9.46 -17.52 -6.31
C TYR A 358 -9.53 -16.00 -6.48
N VAL A 359 -10.68 -15.53 -6.96
CA VAL A 359 -10.91 -14.08 -7.15
C VAL A 359 -10.82 -13.37 -5.81
N SER A 360 -9.89 -12.38 -5.72
CA SER A 360 -9.76 -11.51 -4.56
C SER A 360 -9.09 -10.20 -4.96
N ASN A 361 -9.69 -9.10 -4.52
CA ASN A 361 -9.18 -7.75 -4.82
C ASN A 361 -8.25 -7.22 -3.70
N ARG A 362 -7.44 -8.10 -3.10
CA ARG A 362 -6.48 -7.73 -2.04
C ARG A 362 -5.45 -6.67 -2.46
N TRP A 363 -5.37 -6.34 -3.74
CA TRP A 363 -4.52 -5.29 -4.30
C TRP A 363 -5.16 -3.88 -4.22
N VAL A 364 -6.38 -3.76 -3.73
CA VAL A 364 -7.16 -2.51 -3.73
C VAL A 364 -6.55 -1.39 -2.88
N TRP A 365 -5.63 -1.71 -1.97
CA TRP A 365 -4.81 -0.72 -1.26
C TRP A 365 -4.04 0.21 -2.23
N ALA A 366 -3.68 -0.26 -3.41
CA ALA A 366 -3.05 0.58 -4.43
C ALA A 366 -4.06 1.51 -5.12
N PHE A 367 -5.31 1.07 -5.26
CA PHE A 367 -6.39 1.92 -5.78
C PHE A 367 -6.71 3.04 -4.80
N THR A 368 -6.85 2.75 -3.51
CA THR A 368 -7.07 3.78 -2.49
C THR A 368 -5.88 4.75 -2.37
N MET A 369 -4.64 4.26 -2.56
CA MET A 369 -3.45 5.11 -2.65
C MET A 369 -3.53 6.07 -3.84
N LEU A 370 -3.97 5.60 -5.01
CA LEU A 370 -4.12 6.45 -6.20
C LEU A 370 -5.18 7.53 -5.98
N GLU A 371 -6.31 7.21 -5.37
CA GLU A 371 -7.38 8.18 -5.07
C GLU A 371 -6.92 9.24 -4.07
N ALA A 372 -6.21 8.83 -3.02
CA ALA A 372 -5.57 9.75 -2.09
C ALA A 372 -4.51 10.65 -2.78
N PHE A 373 -3.77 10.11 -3.74
CA PHE A 373 -2.82 10.88 -4.54
C PHE A 373 -3.52 11.86 -5.49
N ILE A 374 -4.64 11.48 -6.07
CA ILE A 374 -5.50 12.37 -6.88
C ILE A 374 -5.99 13.52 -6.02
N LEU A 375 -6.52 13.26 -4.82
CA LEU A 375 -6.90 14.31 -3.86
C LEU A 375 -5.74 15.27 -3.61
N ALA A 376 -4.56 14.76 -3.30
CA ALA A 376 -3.38 15.58 -3.06
C ALA A 376 -3.01 16.46 -4.27
N ARG A 377 -3.23 15.96 -5.48
CA ARG A 377 -2.95 16.67 -6.75
C ARG A 377 -3.95 17.77 -7.06
N VAL A 378 -5.25 17.51 -6.86
CA VAL A 378 -6.32 18.45 -7.26
C VAL A 378 -6.69 19.45 -6.17
N CYS A 379 -6.32 19.20 -4.92
CA CYS A 379 -6.66 20.00 -3.75
C CYS A 379 -6.37 21.51 -3.93
N PRO A 380 -5.22 21.96 -4.48
CA PRO A 380 -5.01 23.39 -4.71
C PRO A 380 -6.03 24.05 -5.65
N GLY A 381 -6.61 23.27 -6.55
CA GLY A 381 -7.66 23.73 -7.46
C GLY A 381 -9.05 23.80 -6.80
N ILE A 382 -9.27 23.04 -5.74
CA ILE A 382 -10.52 23.07 -4.96
C ILE A 382 -10.53 24.31 -4.05
N THR A 383 -9.41 24.58 -3.38
CA THR A 383 -9.26 25.73 -2.47
C THR A 383 -9.18 27.07 -3.19
N ALA A 384 -8.83 27.07 -4.48
CA ALA A 384 -8.79 28.27 -5.33
C ALA A 384 -10.14 28.54 -6.05
N PHE A 385 -11.21 27.86 -5.65
CA PHE A 385 -12.55 28.14 -6.17
C PHE A 385 -13.05 29.47 -5.59
N GLU A 386 -12.60 30.60 -6.18
CA GLU A 386 -13.27 31.87 -5.93
C GLU A 386 -14.67 31.80 -6.55
N PRO A 387 -15.72 32.15 -5.80
CA PRO A 387 -17.06 32.22 -6.37
C PRO A 387 -17.05 33.20 -7.57
N LYS A 388 -17.68 32.82 -8.67
CA LYS A 388 -17.83 33.66 -9.85
C LYS A 388 -18.46 35.04 -9.58
N GLU A 389 -18.97 35.26 -8.38
CA GLU A 389 -19.54 36.52 -7.95
C GLU A 389 -18.57 37.70 -8.09
N LYS A 390 -17.27 37.53 -7.75
CA LYS A 390 -16.28 38.60 -7.93
C LYS A 390 -16.04 38.96 -9.39
N THR A 391 -16.14 37.99 -10.28
CA THR A 391 -15.98 38.20 -11.75
C THR A 391 -17.21 38.90 -12.34
N ILE A 392 -18.39 38.65 -11.80
CA ILE A 392 -19.63 39.30 -12.23
C ILE A 392 -19.67 40.75 -11.72
N GLN A 393 -19.26 41.02 -10.48
CA GLN A 393 -19.16 42.38 -9.93
C GLN A 393 -18.10 43.21 -10.65
N ALA A 394 -16.92 42.61 -10.98
CA ALA A 394 -15.90 43.31 -11.76
C ALA A 394 -16.41 43.70 -13.18
N LYS A 395 -17.09 42.76 -13.88
CA LYS A 395 -17.73 43.07 -15.17
C LYS A 395 -18.88 44.08 -15.08
N GLN A 396 -19.63 44.10 -14.00
CA GLN A 396 -20.68 45.12 -13.78
C GLN A 396 -20.12 46.48 -13.48
N ASN A 397 -18.95 46.58 -12.82
CA ASN A 397 -18.27 47.84 -12.58
C ASN A 397 -17.61 48.41 -13.84
N ASP A 398 -17.01 47.52 -14.68
CA ASP A 398 -16.46 47.92 -16.00
C ASP A 398 -17.53 48.36 -17.01
N MET A 399 -18.79 47.93 -16.87
CA MET A 399 -19.91 48.41 -17.70
C MET A 399 -20.55 49.68 -17.17
N LYS A 400 -20.19 50.15 -16.00
CA LYS A 400 -20.72 51.42 -15.39
C LYS A 400 -19.70 52.54 -15.42
N ALA A 401 -18.46 52.29 -15.87
CA ALA A 401 -17.43 53.27 -16.10
C ALA A 401 -17.34 53.60 -17.62
#